data_579f6d4dbb0356be01c61a01ca915706
#
_entry.id   579f6d4dbb0356be01c61a01ca915706
#
_cell.length_a   1.000
_cell.length_b   1.000
_cell.length_c   1.000
_cell.angle_alpha   90.00
_cell.angle_beta   90.00
_cell.angle_gamma   90.00
#
_symmetry.space_group_name_H-M   'P 1'
#
loop_
_entity.id
_entity.type
_entity.pdbx_description
1 polymer ?
#
loop_
_entity_poly.entity_id
_entity_poly.type
_entity_poly.pdbx_seq_one_letter_code
_entity_poly.pdbx_strand_id
1 'polypeptide(L)'
;TLSMQTGDKDVSCPLVNANGEVIGLIQRNSDPESKESYAIGINYAKSLSINALSGNDMTLQSIKIKKGLPEDESQALVFLYMMSSQLDKQEYLGLLNDFINMYPNNMEGYLRRATYYMGENSETTIKNTEADIEQMFKVAEKKEEAHYNYSKLLYNYNVGLEGKKPLSDWTLDKALNEINSAISIAPEGLYYQLQGDIYFAMSKYGEAFTAYEAVCKSPMASAATFYAAAKAKELIEGSEKKEVIALLDSAVAKYPEPYGKDAAPYLFERARVKADAKMYREAVLDYNSFYDAMLGLVAAEFYVIRLQSEMQCRMYQQ
;
A
#
# COMPACT_ATOMS: atom_id res chain seq x y z
N THR A 1 -5.65 -39.13 34.47
CA THR A 1 -6.60 -40.21 34.10
C THR A 1 -7.84 -40.07 34.97
N LEU A 2 -9.01 -40.26 34.41
CA LEU A 2 -10.31 -40.20 35.05
C LEU A 2 -10.97 -41.59 34.93
N SER A 3 -11.48 -42.13 36.04
CA SER A 3 -12.23 -43.38 36.02
C SER A 3 -13.70 -43.15 35.66
N MET A 4 -13.92 -42.56 34.49
CA MET A 4 -15.25 -42.29 33.96
C MET A 4 -15.19 -42.29 32.43
N GLN A 5 -16.31 -42.76 31.83
CA GLN A 5 -16.46 -42.66 30.38
C GLN A 5 -16.93 -41.24 30.01
N THR A 6 -16.29 -40.64 29.03
CA THR A 6 -16.65 -39.31 28.50
C THR A 6 -17.05 -39.43 27.04
N GLY A 7 -18.08 -38.72 26.64
CA GLY A 7 -18.54 -38.62 25.26
C GLY A 7 -17.94 -37.45 24.51
N ASP A 8 -18.24 -37.35 23.22
CA ASP A 8 -17.77 -36.23 22.37
C ASP A 8 -18.22 -34.83 22.87
N LYS A 9 -19.35 -34.77 23.59
CA LYS A 9 -19.87 -33.53 24.18
C LYS A 9 -19.10 -33.05 25.40
N ASP A 10 -18.34 -33.94 26.03
CA ASP A 10 -17.59 -33.68 27.26
C ASP A 10 -16.17 -33.17 26.94
N VAL A 11 -15.74 -33.26 25.67
CA VAL A 11 -14.41 -32.79 25.22
C VAL A 11 -14.32 -31.31 25.42
N SER A 12 -13.19 -30.85 26.00
CA SER A 12 -12.89 -29.49 26.39
C SER A 12 -13.74 -28.95 27.57
N CYS A 13 -14.62 -29.75 28.15
CA CYS A 13 -15.27 -29.34 29.39
C CYS A 13 -14.28 -29.25 30.54
N PRO A 14 -14.46 -28.28 31.45
CA PRO A 14 -13.58 -28.14 32.61
C PRO A 14 -13.80 -29.29 33.61
N LEU A 15 -12.69 -29.88 34.07
CA LEU A 15 -12.67 -30.77 35.21
C LEU A 15 -12.50 -29.94 36.48
N VAL A 16 -13.45 -29.99 37.38
CA VAL A 16 -13.51 -29.14 38.58
C VAL A 16 -13.30 -30.03 39.82
N ASN A 17 -12.52 -29.54 40.77
CA ASN A 17 -12.35 -30.21 42.05
C ASN A 17 -13.51 -29.93 43.03
N ALA A 18 -13.49 -30.55 44.22
CA ALA A 18 -14.54 -30.36 45.23
C ALA A 18 -14.65 -28.90 45.75
N ASN A 19 -13.63 -28.07 45.52
CA ASN A 19 -13.64 -26.66 45.93
C ASN A 19 -14.17 -25.73 44.80
N GLY A 20 -14.57 -26.28 43.64
CA GLY A 20 -15.03 -25.50 42.49
C GLY A 20 -13.88 -24.97 41.62
N GLU A 21 -12.65 -25.37 41.83
CA GLU A 21 -11.50 -24.93 41.04
C GLU A 21 -11.30 -25.79 39.79
N VAL A 22 -11.02 -25.17 38.64
CA VAL A 22 -10.71 -25.91 37.41
C VAL A 22 -9.30 -26.51 37.50
N ILE A 23 -9.20 -27.80 37.46
CA ILE A 23 -7.95 -28.56 37.56
C ILE A 23 -7.48 -29.15 36.22
N GLY A 24 -8.32 -29.15 35.20
CA GLY A 24 -7.97 -29.62 33.86
C GLY A 24 -9.09 -29.48 32.85
N LEU A 25 -8.78 -29.84 31.61
CA LEU A 25 -9.74 -29.89 30.49
C LEU A 25 -9.82 -31.32 29.96
N ILE A 26 -11.04 -31.87 29.84
CA ILE A 26 -11.28 -33.21 29.37
C ILE A 26 -10.84 -33.36 27.92
N GLN A 27 -10.11 -34.43 27.63
CA GLN A 27 -9.62 -34.78 26.29
C GLN A 27 -10.50 -35.83 25.64
N ARG A 28 -10.52 -35.81 24.31
CA ARG A 28 -11.14 -36.89 23.54
C ARG A 28 -10.40 -38.20 23.80
N ASN A 29 -11.12 -39.26 24.14
CA ASN A 29 -10.56 -40.61 24.16
C ASN A 29 -10.53 -41.17 22.72
N SER A 30 -9.42 -41.74 22.32
CA SER A 30 -9.28 -42.41 21.01
C SER A 30 -9.99 -43.78 20.98
N ASP A 31 -10.28 -44.35 22.14
CA ASP A 31 -11.03 -45.60 22.28
C ASP A 31 -12.40 -45.31 22.91
N PRO A 32 -13.50 -45.34 22.11
CA PRO A 32 -14.84 -45.04 22.61
C PRO A 32 -15.39 -46.08 23.61
N GLU A 33 -14.77 -47.27 23.70
CA GLU A 33 -15.15 -48.33 24.63
C GLU A 33 -14.39 -48.27 25.95
N SER A 34 -13.40 -47.40 26.06
CA SER A 34 -12.60 -47.26 27.27
C SER A 34 -13.41 -46.67 28.41
N LYS A 35 -13.29 -47.29 29.58
CA LYS A 35 -13.86 -46.80 30.84
C LYS A 35 -13.00 -45.74 31.50
N GLU A 36 -11.86 -45.41 30.89
CA GLU A 36 -10.94 -44.37 31.35
C GLU A 36 -10.95 -43.19 30.39
N SER A 37 -10.91 -42.00 30.94
CA SER A 37 -10.77 -40.76 30.19
C SER A 37 -9.56 -39.98 30.67
N TYR A 38 -9.16 -38.99 29.87
CA TYR A 38 -7.99 -38.19 30.16
C TYR A 38 -8.37 -36.70 30.24
N ALA A 39 -7.62 -35.94 31.02
CA ALA A 39 -7.71 -34.52 31.05
C ALA A 39 -6.29 -33.90 31.02
N ILE A 40 -6.13 -32.80 30.32
CA ILE A 40 -4.92 -31.98 30.38
C ILE A 40 -5.02 -31.13 31.65
N GLY A 41 -4.01 -31.21 32.52
CA GLY A 41 -3.97 -30.44 33.74
C GLY A 41 -3.85 -28.94 33.45
N ILE A 42 -4.57 -28.12 34.21
CA ILE A 42 -4.61 -26.67 34.02
C ILE A 42 -3.22 -26.01 34.12
N ASN A 43 -2.29 -26.58 34.89
CA ASN A 43 -0.93 -26.08 35.00
C ASN A 43 -0.14 -26.22 33.69
N TYR A 44 -0.42 -27.27 32.90
CA TYR A 44 0.15 -27.41 31.57
C TYR A 44 -0.38 -26.28 30.65
N ALA A 45 -1.70 -26.02 30.65
CA ALA A 45 -2.29 -24.92 29.88
C ALA A 45 -1.71 -23.56 30.28
N LYS A 46 -1.48 -23.33 31.58
CA LYS A 46 -0.83 -22.10 32.09
C LYS A 46 0.65 -21.97 31.66
N SER A 47 1.32 -23.07 31.38
CA SER A 47 2.73 -23.07 30.93
C SER A 47 2.88 -22.86 29.41
N LEU A 48 1.80 -22.93 28.66
CA LEU A 48 1.83 -22.69 27.21
C LEU A 48 2.14 -21.20 26.96
N SER A 49 3.18 -20.96 26.21
CA SER A 49 3.48 -19.61 25.68
C SER A 49 3.22 -19.56 24.20
N ILE A 50 2.38 -18.62 23.79
CA ILE A 50 2.17 -18.32 22.36
C ILE A 50 3.17 -17.24 21.97
N ASN A 51 4.04 -17.54 21.03
CA ASN A 51 5.06 -16.61 20.50
C ASN A 51 4.90 -16.48 18.98
N ALA A 52 5.73 -15.65 18.35
CA ALA A 52 5.67 -15.41 16.91
C ALA A 52 5.78 -16.71 16.06
N LEU A 53 6.50 -17.72 16.54
CA LEU A 53 6.63 -19.02 15.85
C LEU A 53 5.36 -19.86 15.95
N SER A 54 4.55 -19.68 17.02
CA SER A 54 3.27 -20.38 17.19
C SER A 54 2.27 -20.01 16.08
N GLY A 55 2.38 -18.85 15.45
CA GLY A 55 1.56 -18.46 14.32
C GLY A 55 1.71 -19.34 13.08
N ASN A 56 2.83 -20.07 12.97
CA ASN A 56 3.10 -21.02 11.89
C ASN A 56 2.77 -22.46 12.26
N ASP A 57 2.28 -22.72 13.48
CA ASP A 57 1.87 -24.05 13.90
C ASP A 57 0.60 -24.48 13.18
N MET A 58 0.66 -25.57 12.42
CA MET A 58 -0.45 -26.07 11.62
C MET A 58 -1.66 -26.44 12.49
N THR A 59 -1.44 -26.89 13.72
CA THR A 59 -2.52 -27.23 14.65
C THR A 59 -3.28 -25.99 15.08
N LEU A 60 -2.55 -24.91 15.44
CA LEU A 60 -3.16 -23.62 15.80
C LEU A 60 -3.93 -23.00 14.63
N GLN A 61 -3.41 -23.12 13.41
CA GLN A 61 -4.12 -22.67 12.20
C GLN A 61 -5.40 -23.50 11.95
N SER A 62 -5.36 -24.80 12.21
CA SER A 62 -6.51 -25.70 11.97
C SER A 62 -7.69 -25.47 12.91
N ILE A 63 -7.45 -25.02 14.14
CA ILE A 63 -8.51 -24.78 15.14
C ILE A 63 -9.28 -23.48 14.92
N LYS A 64 -8.88 -22.64 13.92
CA LYS A 64 -9.54 -21.38 13.56
C LYS A 64 -9.71 -20.38 14.72
N ILE A 65 -8.89 -20.49 15.77
CA ILE A 65 -8.83 -19.47 16.80
C ILE A 65 -8.12 -18.25 16.20
N LYS A 66 -8.83 -17.14 16.11
CA LYS A 66 -8.27 -15.90 15.59
C LYS A 66 -7.20 -15.38 16.54
N LYS A 67 -6.05 -15.01 15.98
CA LYS A 67 -5.00 -14.33 16.74
C LYS A 67 -5.50 -12.94 17.12
N GLY A 68 -5.51 -12.63 18.41
CA GLY A 68 -5.84 -11.28 18.89
C GLY A 68 -4.78 -10.26 18.48
N LEU A 69 -5.14 -8.97 18.59
CA LEU A 69 -4.21 -7.88 18.39
C LEU A 69 -3.12 -7.92 19.46
N PRO A 70 -1.85 -7.60 19.10
CA PRO A 70 -0.81 -7.33 20.07
C PRO A 70 -1.20 -6.23 21.06
N GLU A 71 -0.70 -6.30 22.30
CA GLU A 71 -0.93 -5.26 23.32
C GLU A 71 -0.12 -3.98 23.06
N ASP A 72 0.95 -4.04 22.29
CA ASP A 72 1.71 -2.88 21.85
C ASP A 72 1.06 -2.27 20.60
N GLU A 73 0.78 -0.97 20.65
CA GLU A 73 0.08 -0.24 19.59
C GLU A 73 0.79 -0.29 18.23
N SER A 74 2.11 -0.13 18.24
CA SER A 74 2.91 -0.17 17.00
C SER A 74 2.90 -1.56 16.39
N GLN A 75 3.01 -2.61 17.21
CA GLN A 75 2.91 -4.00 16.73
C GLN A 75 1.51 -4.34 16.25
N ALA A 76 0.46 -3.83 16.92
CA ALA A 76 -0.91 -4.02 16.49
C ALA A 76 -1.17 -3.36 15.13
N LEU A 77 -0.59 -2.19 14.88
CA LEU A 77 -0.68 -1.50 13.59
C LEU A 77 0.03 -2.29 12.47
N VAL A 78 1.23 -2.81 12.74
CA VAL A 78 1.95 -3.69 11.80
C VAL A 78 1.13 -4.96 11.53
N PHE A 79 0.53 -5.54 12.57
CA PHE A 79 -0.33 -6.71 12.43
C PHE A 79 -1.56 -6.43 11.55
N LEU A 80 -2.24 -5.30 11.74
CA LEU A 80 -3.32 -4.84 10.85
C LEU A 80 -2.88 -4.78 9.39
N TYR A 81 -1.69 -4.21 9.14
CA TYR A 81 -1.16 -4.11 7.79
C TYR A 81 -0.93 -5.48 7.16
N MET A 82 -0.33 -6.42 7.90
CA MET A 82 -0.08 -7.77 7.41
C MET A 82 -1.38 -8.55 7.15
N MET A 83 -2.38 -8.36 7.99
CA MET A 83 -3.66 -9.07 7.89
C MET A 83 -4.58 -8.55 6.79
N SER A 84 -4.36 -7.33 6.30
CA SER A 84 -5.18 -6.72 5.23
C SER A 84 -5.24 -7.52 3.93
N SER A 85 -4.19 -8.31 3.64
CA SER A 85 -4.10 -9.17 2.45
C SER A 85 -4.40 -10.65 2.72
N GLN A 86 -4.56 -11.05 4.00
CA GLN A 86 -4.71 -12.44 4.41
C GLN A 86 -6.13 -12.78 4.86
N LEU A 87 -6.85 -11.81 5.42
CA LEU A 87 -8.20 -11.98 5.92
C LEU A 87 -9.24 -11.66 4.82
N ASP A 88 -10.40 -12.29 4.93
CA ASP A 88 -11.54 -11.83 4.14
C ASP A 88 -12.02 -10.44 4.62
N LYS A 89 -12.86 -9.81 3.80
CA LYS A 89 -13.32 -8.45 4.08
C LYS A 89 -14.02 -8.29 5.42
N GLN A 90 -14.87 -9.24 5.83
CA GLN A 90 -15.62 -9.18 7.09
C GLN A 90 -14.71 -9.41 8.28
N GLU A 91 -13.79 -10.34 8.17
CA GLU A 91 -12.80 -10.63 9.19
C GLU A 91 -11.87 -9.43 9.42
N TYR A 92 -11.44 -8.80 8.32
CA TYR A 92 -10.60 -7.60 8.41
C TYR A 92 -11.35 -6.41 9.02
N LEU A 93 -12.64 -6.21 8.69
CA LEU A 93 -13.47 -5.19 9.35
C LEU A 93 -13.61 -5.46 10.86
N GLY A 94 -13.78 -6.73 11.25
CA GLY A 94 -13.79 -7.12 12.66
C GLY A 94 -12.49 -6.72 13.36
N LEU A 95 -11.34 -7.01 12.74
CA LEU A 95 -10.03 -6.66 13.29
C LEU A 95 -9.81 -5.15 13.38
N LEU A 96 -10.30 -4.37 12.42
CA LEU A 96 -10.28 -2.90 12.47
C LEU A 96 -11.10 -2.35 13.63
N ASN A 97 -12.28 -2.93 13.87
CA ASN A 97 -13.11 -2.57 15.03
C ASN A 97 -12.41 -2.86 16.36
N ASP A 98 -11.78 -4.04 16.47
CA ASP A 98 -11.02 -4.42 17.66
C ASP A 98 -9.86 -3.45 17.90
N PHE A 99 -9.14 -3.06 16.83
CA PHE A 99 -8.05 -2.08 16.91
C PHE A 99 -8.54 -0.72 17.40
N ILE A 100 -9.60 -0.19 16.83
CA ILE A 100 -10.17 1.10 17.24
C ILE A 100 -10.67 1.05 18.70
N ASN A 101 -11.26 -0.06 19.13
CA ASN A 101 -11.68 -0.23 20.52
C ASN A 101 -10.49 -0.25 21.48
N MET A 102 -9.37 -0.86 21.09
CA MET A 102 -8.16 -0.95 21.91
C MET A 102 -7.37 0.36 21.90
N TYR A 103 -7.32 1.05 20.75
CA TYR A 103 -6.54 2.29 20.53
C TYR A 103 -7.42 3.41 19.96
N PRO A 104 -8.37 3.95 20.73
CA PRO A 104 -9.37 4.91 20.22
C PRO A 104 -8.78 6.27 19.84
N ASN A 105 -7.55 6.57 20.25
CA ASN A 105 -6.85 7.81 19.91
C ASN A 105 -5.87 7.64 18.72
N ASN A 106 -5.78 6.45 18.12
CA ASN A 106 -4.94 6.24 16.96
C ASN A 106 -5.72 6.58 15.68
N MET A 107 -5.25 7.60 14.94
CA MET A 107 -5.92 8.04 13.72
C MET A 107 -5.89 7.00 12.60
N GLU A 108 -4.85 6.14 12.56
CA GLU A 108 -4.65 5.16 11.50
C GLU A 108 -5.75 4.09 11.50
N GLY A 109 -6.29 3.73 12.67
CA GLY A 109 -7.42 2.81 12.78
C GLY A 109 -8.65 3.33 12.03
N TYR A 110 -8.99 4.58 12.25
CA TYR A 110 -10.11 5.24 11.57
C TYR A 110 -9.86 5.41 10.07
N LEU A 111 -8.65 5.84 9.69
CA LEU A 111 -8.26 5.99 8.29
C LEU A 111 -8.41 4.66 7.52
N ARG A 112 -7.93 3.54 8.11
CA ARG A 112 -8.03 2.22 7.49
C ARG A 112 -9.46 1.73 7.38
N ARG A 113 -10.30 1.99 8.40
CA ARG A 113 -11.70 1.61 8.34
C ARG A 113 -12.48 2.48 7.35
N ALA A 114 -12.19 3.78 7.27
CA ALA A 114 -12.72 4.65 6.22
C ALA A 114 -12.31 4.16 4.81
N THR A 115 -11.05 3.75 4.64
CA THR A 115 -10.55 3.17 3.39
C THR A 115 -11.31 1.89 3.02
N TYR A 116 -11.57 1.02 4.00
CA TYR A 116 -12.37 -0.18 3.81
C TYR A 116 -13.79 0.17 3.32
N TYR A 117 -14.49 1.05 4.02
CA TYR A 117 -15.86 1.46 3.66
C TYR A 117 -15.91 2.15 2.29
N MET A 118 -14.94 2.99 1.98
CA MET A 118 -14.86 3.66 0.68
C MET A 118 -14.61 2.66 -0.45
N GLY A 119 -13.81 1.63 -0.20
CA GLY A 119 -13.53 0.54 -1.16
C GLY A 119 -14.75 -0.33 -1.47
N GLU A 120 -15.76 -0.42 -0.58
CA GLU A 120 -17.04 -1.08 -0.86
C GLU A 120 -17.88 -0.32 -1.90
N ASN A 121 -17.58 0.96 -2.10
CA ASN A 121 -18.21 1.85 -3.08
C ASN A 121 -19.76 1.77 -3.08
N SER A 122 -20.36 1.83 -1.89
CA SER A 122 -21.80 1.73 -1.67
C SER A 122 -22.34 2.97 -0.95
N GLU A 123 -23.52 3.43 -1.33
CA GLU A 123 -24.19 4.52 -0.64
C GLU A 123 -24.43 4.23 0.84
N THR A 124 -24.57 2.95 1.21
CA THR A 124 -24.78 2.53 2.60
C THR A 124 -23.56 2.74 3.48
N THR A 125 -22.35 2.82 2.88
CA THR A 125 -21.09 3.00 3.63
C THR A 125 -20.65 4.47 3.73
N ILE A 126 -21.30 5.39 3.03
CA ILE A 126 -20.94 6.83 3.04
C ILE A 126 -20.89 7.39 4.47
N LYS A 127 -21.97 7.19 5.23
CA LYS A 127 -22.04 7.70 6.62
C LYS A 127 -20.96 7.15 7.53
N ASN A 128 -20.62 5.88 7.36
CA ASN A 128 -19.57 5.24 8.15
C ASN A 128 -18.19 5.80 7.78
N THR A 129 -17.92 5.98 6.48
CA THR A 129 -16.70 6.61 6.00
C THR A 129 -16.55 8.03 6.55
N GLU A 130 -17.58 8.84 6.44
CA GLU A 130 -17.57 10.24 6.92
C GLU A 130 -17.38 10.32 8.44
N ALA A 131 -18.04 9.44 9.20
CA ALA A 131 -17.87 9.37 10.66
C ALA A 131 -16.42 8.98 11.04
N ASP A 132 -15.81 8.05 10.32
CA ASP A 132 -14.42 7.67 10.58
C ASP A 132 -13.44 8.79 10.20
N ILE A 133 -13.67 9.49 9.10
CA ILE A 133 -12.86 10.66 8.72
C ILE A 133 -12.99 11.77 9.78
N GLU A 134 -14.19 12.03 10.27
CA GLU A 134 -14.40 13.00 11.35
C GLU A 134 -13.64 12.60 12.63
N GLN A 135 -13.68 11.33 13.03
CA GLN A 135 -12.93 10.84 14.19
C GLN A 135 -11.42 10.90 13.96
N MET A 136 -10.95 10.53 12.77
CA MET A 136 -9.53 10.66 12.39
C MET A 136 -9.04 12.09 12.61
N PHE A 137 -9.78 13.11 12.14
CA PHE A 137 -9.43 14.51 12.36
C PHE A 137 -9.48 14.94 13.82
N LYS A 138 -10.39 14.38 14.64
CA LYS A 138 -10.47 14.68 16.07
C LYS A 138 -9.26 14.20 16.83
N VAL A 139 -8.82 12.96 16.57
CA VAL A 139 -7.71 12.31 17.29
C VAL A 139 -6.33 12.61 16.71
N ALA A 140 -6.24 13.15 15.50
CA ALA A 140 -4.96 13.44 14.85
C ALA A 140 -4.16 14.48 15.66
N GLU A 141 -2.95 14.10 16.06
CA GLU A 141 -1.98 14.99 16.70
C GLU A 141 -1.48 16.07 15.72
N LYS A 142 -1.20 15.67 14.49
CA LYS A 142 -0.76 16.52 13.39
C LYS A 142 -1.87 16.66 12.36
N LYS A 143 -2.41 17.86 12.24
CA LYS A 143 -3.53 18.14 11.34
C LYS A 143 -3.13 18.04 9.87
N GLU A 144 -1.90 18.44 9.54
CA GLU A 144 -1.32 18.29 8.20
C GLU A 144 -1.28 16.84 7.73
N GLU A 145 -0.93 15.90 8.62
CA GLU A 145 -0.93 14.47 8.30
C GLU A 145 -2.36 13.95 8.08
N ALA A 146 -3.34 14.40 8.86
CA ALA A 146 -4.74 14.03 8.66
C ALA A 146 -5.26 14.53 7.30
N HIS A 147 -5.00 15.79 6.95
CA HIS A 147 -5.35 16.37 5.66
C HIS A 147 -4.67 15.62 4.49
N TYR A 148 -3.38 15.32 4.61
CA TYR A 148 -2.65 14.53 3.61
C TYR A 148 -3.25 13.14 3.42
N ASN A 149 -3.50 12.42 4.50
CA ASN A 149 -4.05 11.06 4.45
C ASN A 149 -5.47 11.04 3.85
N TYR A 150 -6.30 12.02 4.20
CA TYR A 150 -7.63 12.12 3.60
C TYR A 150 -7.57 12.48 2.11
N SER A 151 -6.71 13.43 1.75
CA SER A 151 -6.46 13.76 0.35
C SER A 151 -6.01 12.54 -0.45
N LYS A 152 -5.06 11.77 0.07
CA LYS A 152 -4.55 10.54 -0.54
C LYS A 152 -5.63 9.48 -0.69
N LEU A 153 -6.49 9.33 0.31
CA LEU A 153 -7.64 8.42 0.24
C LEU A 153 -8.59 8.81 -0.90
N LEU A 154 -8.96 10.10 -0.98
CA LEU A 154 -9.81 10.63 -2.04
C LEU A 154 -9.17 10.47 -3.44
N TYR A 155 -7.88 10.75 -3.56
CA TYR A 155 -7.13 10.57 -4.81
C TYR A 155 -7.16 9.12 -5.27
N ASN A 156 -6.80 8.18 -4.40
CA ASN A 156 -6.78 6.76 -4.71
C ASN A 156 -8.17 6.24 -5.10
N TYR A 157 -9.21 6.70 -4.39
CA TYR A 157 -10.58 6.37 -4.72
C TYR A 157 -10.94 6.81 -6.14
N ASN A 158 -10.65 8.07 -6.51
CA ASN A 158 -10.98 8.60 -7.83
C ASN A 158 -10.21 7.92 -8.96
N VAL A 159 -8.93 7.61 -8.76
CA VAL A 159 -8.12 6.84 -9.74
C VAL A 159 -8.69 5.44 -9.93
N GLY A 160 -9.17 4.80 -8.86
CA GLY A 160 -9.77 3.46 -8.91
C GLY A 160 -11.18 3.41 -9.53
N LEU A 161 -11.83 4.56 -9.76
CA LEU A 161 -13.17 4.60 -10.36
C LEU A 161 -13.20 4.28 -11.86
N GLU A 162 -12.05 4.30 -12.54
CA GLU A 162 -11.95 4.02 -13.99
C GLU A 162 -12.96 4.83 -14.84
N GLY A 163 -13.15 6.10 -14.48
CA GLY A 163 -14.05 7.01 -15.19
C GLY A 163 -15.52 6.99 -14.74
N LYS A 164 -15.87 6.18 -13.72
CA LYS A 164 -17.18 6.27 -13.06
C LYS A 164 -17.29 7.53 -12.22
N LYS A 165 -18.53 7.96 -11.95
CA LYS A 165 -18.76 9.09 -11.08
C LYS A 165 -18.47 8.71 -9.62
N PRO A 166 -17.81 9.61 -8.84
CA PRO A 166 -17.62 9.39 -7.43
C PRO A 166 -18.95 9.41 -6.67
N LEU A 167 -19.02 8.65 -5.60
CA LEU A 167 -20.10 8.74 -4.62
C LEU A 167 -19.91 10.00 -3.77
N SER A 168 -21.04 10.62 -3.35
CA SER A 168 -20.99 11.81 -2.51
C SER A 168 -20.08 12.91 -3.10
N ASP A 169 -19.45 13.69 -2.26
CA ASP A 169 -18.49 14.74 -2.61
C ASP A 169 -17.03 14.26 -2.65
N TRP A 170 -16.80 12.94 -2.76
CA TRP A 170 -15.46 12.32 -2.80
C TRP A 170 -14.76 12.53 -4.14
N THR A 171 -14.51 13.78 -4.47
CA THR A 171 -13.97 14.21 -5.76
C THR A 171 -12.47 14.55 -5.70
N LEU A 172 -11.84 14.66 -6.88
CA LEU A 172 -10.48 15.18 -6.98
C LEU A 172 -10.37 16.64 -6.52
N ASP A 173 -11.43 17.46 -6.70
CA ASP A 173 -11.44 18.83 -6.17
C ASP A 173 -11.39 18.84 -4.63
N LYS A 174 -12.11 17.93 -3.97
CA LYS A 174 -12.02 17.76 -2.51
C LYS A 174 -10.63 17.28 -2.10
N ALA A 175 -10.06 16.31 -2.81
CA ALA A 175 -8.68 15.87 -2.58
C ALA A 175 -7.70 17.03 -2.68
N LEU A 176 -7.85 17.89 -3.70
CA LEU A 176 -7.02 19.08 -3.88
C LEU A 176 -7.16 20.09 -2.72
N ASN A 177 -8.36 20.32 -2.24
CA ASN A 177 -8.59 21.20 -1.10
C ASN A 177 -7.93 20.67 0.17
N GLU A 178 -8.01 19.36 0.41
CA GLU A 178 -7.37 18.72 1.56
C GLU A 178 -5.84 18.80 1.49
N ILE A 179 -5.23 18.51 0.32
CA ILE A 179 -3.77 18.62 0.21
C ILE A 179 -3.29 20.06 0.32
N ASN A 180 -4.04 21.03 -0.18
CA ASN A 180 -3.74 22.44 0.00
C ASN A 180 -3.77 22.85 1.48
N SER A 181 -4.71 22.30 2.26
CA SER A 181 -4.77 22.49 3.71
C SER A 181 -3.52 21.92 4.40
N ALA A 182 -3.08 20.71 4.03
CA ALA A 182 -1.83 20.13 4.54
C ALA A 182 -0.62 21.02 4.23
N ILE A 183 -0.46 21.46 2.98
CA ILE A 183 0.64 22.32 2.53
C ILE A 183 0.62 23.68 3.27
N SER A 184 -0.54 24.24 3.55
CA SER A 184 -0.67 25.50 4.27
C SER A 184 -0.20 25.41 5.72
N ILE A 185 -0.31 24.25 6.35
CA ILE A 185 0.16 24.00 7.73
C ILE A 185 1.66 23.68 7.70
N ALA A 186 2.09 22.75 6.84
CA ALA A 186 3.48 22.34 6.70
C ALA A 186 3.81 22.09 5.21
N PRO A 187 4.65 22.93 4.56
CA PRO A 187 4.99 22.78 3.14
C PRO A 187 6.06 21.71 2.94
N GLU A 188 5.66 20.43 2.93
CA GLU A 188 6.55 19.29 2.74
C GLU A 188 6.55 18.76 1.31
N GLY A 189 7.71 18.24 0.85
CA GLY A 189 7.83 17.67 -0.50
C GLY A 189 6.84 16.55 -0.79
N LEU A 190 6.51 15.73 0.21
CA LEU A 190 5.51 14.67 0.10
C LEU A 190 4.11 15.20 -0.27
N TYR A 191 3.74 16.34 0.28
CA TYR A 191 2.43 16.96 0.01
C TYR A 191 2.38 17.58 -1.39
N TYR A 192 3.47 18.22 -1.82
CA TYR A 192 3.59 18.70 -3.21
C TYR A 192 3.59 17.56 -4.22
N GLN A 193 4.16 16.40 -3.89
CA GLN A 193 4.08 15.23 -4.76
C GLN A 193 2.62 14.82 -4.99
N LEU A 194 1.84 14.65 -3.93
CA LEU A 194 0.42 14.28 -4.03
C LEU A 194 -0.40 15.38 -4.73
N GLN A 195 -0.09 16.66 -4.47
CA GLN A 195 -0.74 17.77 -5.16
C GLN A 195 -0.51 17.68 -6.68
N GLY A 196 0.73 17.38 -7.09
CA GLY A 196 1.07 17.15 -8.49
C GLY A 196 0.32 15.99 -9.10
N ASP A 197 0.22 14.87 -8.38
CA ASP A 197 -0.52 13.67 -8.82
C ASP A 197 -2.02 13.98 -9.00
N ILE A 198 -2.61 14.76 -8.09
CA ILE A 198 -4.02 15.18 -8.18
C ILE A 198 -4.22 16.10 -9.40
N TYR A 199 -3.37 17.12 -9.58
CA TYR A 199 -3.46 18.00 -10.75
C TYR A 199 -3.29 17.23 -12.06
N PHE A 200 -2.36 16.28 -12.09
CA PHE A 200 -2.15 15.42 -13.25
C PHE A 200 -3.39 14.59 -13.58
N ALA A 201 -4.02 13.98 -12.57
CA ALA A 201 -5.28 13.25 -12.73
C ALA A 201 -6.45 14.15 -13.20
N MET A 202 -6.42 15.44 -12.83
CA MET A 202 -7.38 16.45 -13.32
C MET A 202 -7.02 16.99 -14.71
N SER A 203 -5.96 16.51 -15.36
CA SER A 203 -5.41 17.02 -16.62
C SER A 203 -4.94 18.49 -16.56
N LYS A 204 -4.65 18.99 -15.37
CA LYS A 204 -4.10 20.33 -15.11
C LYS A 204 -2.56 20.24 -15.11
N TYR A 205 -1.99 20.03 -16.31
CA TYR A 205 -0.58 19.65 -16.44
C TYR A 205 0.41 20.77 -16.07
N GLY A 206 0.03 22.03 -16.25
CA GLY A 206 0.85 23.18 -15.83
C GLY A 206 1.01 23.26 -14.32
N GLU A 207 -0.10 23.12 -13.59
CA GLU A 207 -0.14 23.10 -12.13
C GLU A 207 0.55 21.85 -11.59
N ALA A 208 0.35 20.68 -12.24
CA ALA A 208 1.04 19.45 -11.90
C ALA A 208 2.56 19.61 -12.01
N PHE A 209 3.04 20.18 -13.12
CA PHE A 209 4.46 20.45 -13.32
C PHE A 209 5.02 21.38 -12.22
N THR A 210 4.31 22.46 -11.87
CA THR A 210 4.73 23.39 -10.82
C THR A 210 4.87 22.69 -9.46
N ALA A 211 3.92 21.80 -9.10
CA ALA A 211 3.98 21.03 -7.87
C ALA A 211 5.16 20.05 -7.87
N TYR A 212 5.35 19.29 -8.94
CA TYR A 212 6.49 18.37 -9.06
C TYR A 212 7.84 19.10 -9.09
N GLU A 213 7.92 20.29 -9.71
CA GLU A 213 9.12 21.10 -9.71
C GLU A 213 9.52 21.53 -8.29
N ALA A 214 8.56 21.83 -7.43
CA ALA A 214 8.81 22.10 -6.01
C ALA A 214 9.46 20.89 -5.32
N VAL A 215 9.00 19.66 -5.62
CA VAL A 215 9.61 18.43 -5.09
C VAL A 215 11.01 18.21 -5.67
N CYS A 216 11.21 18.45 -6.97
CA CYS A 216 12.52 18.34 -7.62
C CYS A 216 13.59 19.25 -6.99
N LYS A 217 13.18 20.39 -6.40
CA LYS A 217 14.05 21.33 -5.69
C LYS A 217 14.23 21.00 -4.20
N SER A 218 13.55 19.97 -3.69
CA SER A 218 13.58 19.55 -2.29
C SER A 218 14.58 18.41 -2.08
N PRO A 219 14.93 18.07 -0.81
CA PRO A 219 15.73 16.89 -0.49
C PRO A 219 15.05 15.55 -0.88
N MET A 220 13.74 15.55 -1.18
CA MET A 220 12.99 14.39 -1.63
C MET A 220 13.09 14.13 -3.14
N ALA A 221 13.86 14.94 -3.89
CA ALA A 221 14.04 14.79 -5.33
C ALA A 221 14.57 13.41 -5.71
N SER A 222 13.76 12.63 -6.39
CA SER A 222 14.04 11.28 -6.86
C SER A 222 13.92 11.19 -8.39
N ALA A 223 14.42 10.10 -8.98
CA ALA A 223 14.22 9.84 -10.40
C ALA A 223 12.74 9.83 -10.79
N ALA A 224 11.89 9.23 -9.95
CA ALA A 224 10.44 9.18 -10.17
C ALA A 224 9.82 10.59 -10.18
N THR A 225 10.28 11.50 -9.31
CA THR A 225 9.78 12.88 -9.27
C THR A 225 10.16 13.66 -10.53
N PHE A 226 11.42 13.56 -10.97
CA PHE A 226 11.85 14.17 -12.24
C PHE A 226 11.10 13.60 -13.44
N TYR A 227 10.84 12.29 -13.43
CA TYR A 227 10.03 11.66 -14.46
C TYR A 227 8.58 12.15 -14.47
N ALA A 228 7.94 12.29 -13.30
CA ALA A 228 6.59 12.83 -13.19
C ALA A 228 6.53 14.30 -13.70
N ALA A 229 7.53 15.11 -13.33
CA ALA A 229 7.67 16.48 -13.85
C ALA A 229 7.85 16.50 -15.38
N ALA A 230 8.66 15.59 -15.93
CA ALA A 230 8.87 15.46 -17.37
C ALA A 230 7.58 15.08 -18.10
N LYS A 231 6.81 14.14 -17.56
CA LYS A 231 5.51 13.72 -18.11
C LYS A 231 4.49 14.85 -18.07
N ALA A 232 4.41 15.57 -16.97
CA ALA A 232 3.53 16.75 -16.88
C ALA A 232 3.94 17.83 -17.89
N LYS A 233 5.25 18.14 -17.95
CA LYS A 233 5.80 19.14 -18.88
C LYS A 233 5.52 18.78 -20.34
N GLU A 234 5.65 17.50 -20.72
CA GLU A 234 5.40 17.04 -22.08
C GLU A 234 3.96 17.28 -22.54
N LEU A 235 3.00 17.23 -21.60
CA LEU A 235 1.57 17.41 -21.88
C LEU A 235 1.11 18.87 -21.86
N ILE A 236 1.99 19.81 -21.51
CA ILE A 236 1.70 21.24 -21.62
C ILE A 236 1.81 21.67 -23.09
N GLU A 237 0.76 22.28 -23.60
CA GLU A 237 0.74 22.79 -24.97
C GLU A 237 1.88 23.81 -25.19
N GLY A 238 2.62 23.62 -26.29
CA GLY A 238 3.76 24.50 -26.64
C GLY A 238 5.05 24.24 -25.85
N SER A 239 5.11 23.20 -25.02
CA SER A 239 6.35 22.87 -24.29
C SER A 239 7.46 22.41 -25.24
N GLU A 240 8.70 22.85 -24.97
CA GLU A 240 9.86 22.42 -25.75
C GLU A 240 10.34 21.04 -25.32
N LYS A 241 10.57 20.14 -26.29
CA LYS A 241 11.11 18.78 -26.01
C LYS A 241 12.46 18.84 -25.27
N LYS A 242 13.26 19.90 -25.48
CA LYS A 242 14.52 20.09 -24.77
C LYS A 242 14.34 20.21 -23.26
N GLU A 243 13.29 20.87 -22.79
CA GLU A 243 13.00 21.01 -21.35
C GLU A 243 12.59 19.66 -20.75
N VAL A 244 11.80 18.87 -21.49
CA VAL A 244 11.42 17.51 -21.09
C VAL A 244 12.66 16.61 -20.99
N ILE A 245 13.57 16.67 -21.97
CA ILE A 245 14.82 15.91 -21.97
C ILE A 245 15.69 16.28 -20.76
N ALA A 246 15.81 17.57 -20.42
CA ALA A 246 16.60 18.01 -19.26
C ALA A 246 16.08 17.43 -17.93
N LEU A 247 14.75 17.28 -17.77
CA LEU A 247 14.16 16.61 -16.63
C LEU A 247 14.47 15.11 -16.61
N LEU A 248 14.40 14.44 -17.76
CA LEU A 248 14.75 13.04 -17.90
C LEU A 248 16.26 12.80 -17.71
N ASP A 249 17.12 13.74 -18.12
CA ASP A 249 18.55 13.71 -17.79
C ASP A 249 18.76 13.74 -16.27
N SER A 250 18.02 14.59 -15.56
CA SER A 250 18.05 14.64 -14.10
C SER A 250 17.54 13.37 -13.43
N ALA A 251 16.55 12.69 -14.03
CA ALA A 251 16.07 11.40 -13.56
C ALA A 251 17.13 10.31 -13.72
N VAL A 252 17.73 10.18 -14.92
CA VAL A 252 18.78 9.19 -15.22
C VAL A 252 20.03 9.42 -14.37
N ALA A 253 20.42 10.68 -14.12
CA ALA A 253 21.58 11.05 -13.29
C ALA A 253 21.46 10.60 -11.81
N LYS A 254 20.29 10.13 -11.36
CA LYS A 254 20.14 9.52 -10.03
C LYS A 254 20.72 8.10 -9.93
N TYR A 255 21.11 7.52 -11.05
CA TYR A 255 21.64 6.16 -11.12
C TYR A 255 23.10 6.17 -11.58
N PRO A 256 23.98 5.34 -10.97
CA PRO A 256 25.35 5.19 -11.43
C PRO A 256 25.45 4.36 -12.73
N GLU A 257 26.47 4.62 -13.52
CA GLU A 257 26.87 3.72 -14.61
C GLU A 257 27.80 2.59 -14.08
N PRO A 258 27.69 1.35 -14.62
CA PRO A 258 26.73 0.91 -15.63
C PRO A 258 25.31 0.83 -15.08
N TYR A 259 24.33 1.23 -15.89
CA TYR A 259 22.93 1.32 -15.43
C TYR A 259 22.34 -0.06 -15.15
N GLY A 260 21.63 -0.18 -14.03
CA GLY A 260 20.81 -1.35 -13.69
C GLY A 260 19.35 -1.23 -14.14
N LYS A 261 18.55 -2.27 -13.88
CA LYS A 261 17.13 -2.35 -14.27
C LYS A 261 16.28 -1.17 -13.74
N ASP A 262 16.66 -0.61 -12.60
CA ASP A 262 15.91 0.51 -11.99
C ASP A 262 16.03 1.81 -12.81
N ALA A 263 17.11 1.98 -13.59
CA ALA A 263 17.28 3.11 -14.50
C ALA A 263 16.56 2.91 -15.85
N ALA A 264 16.23 1.67 -16.21
CA ALA A 264 15.69 1.31 -17.52
C ALA A 264 14.45 2.12 -17.94
N PRO A 265 13.41 2.33 -17.10
CA PRO A 265 12.23 3.10 -17.50
C PRO A 265 12.58 4.54 -17.93
N TYR A 266 13.52 5.16 -17.24
CA TYR A 266 13.94 6.55 -17.50
C TYR A 266 14.81 6.66 -18.75
N LEU A 267 15.68 5.68 -18.99
CA LEU A 267 16.49 5.59 -20.21
C LEU A 267 15.59 5.42 -21.45
N PHE A 268 14.62 4.50 -21.36
CA PHE A 268 13.69 4.26 -22.47
C PHE A 268 12.86 5.52 -22.79
N GLU A 269 12.33 6.18 -21.76
CA GLU A 269 11.54 7.39 -21.96
C GLU A 269 12.37 8.54 -22.49
N ARG A 270 13.61 8.71 -22.01
CA ARG A 270 14.53 9.73 -22.54
C ARG A 270 14.85 9.48 -24.01
N ALA A 271 15.11 8.21 -24.39
CA ALA A 271 15.32 7.83 -25.78
C ALA A 271 14.11 8.17 -26.65
N ARG A 272 12.89 7.87 -26.18
CA ARG A 272 11.65 8.18 -26.89
C ARG A 272 11.52 9.69 -27.15
N VAL A 273 11.67 10.51 -26.13
CA VAL A 273 11.56 11.97 -26.27
C VAL A 273 12.64 12.56 -27.15
N LYS A 274 13.90 12.03 -27.07
CA LYS A 274 14.98 12.40 -27.99
C LYS A 274 14.68 12.03 -29.44
N ALA A 275 14.11 10.85 -29.68
CA ALA A 275 13.69 10.43 -31.04
C ALA A 275 12.57 11.36 -31.57
N ASP A 276 11.60 11.72 -30.76
CA ASP A 276 10.54 12.69 -31.10
C ASP A 276 11.10 14.09 -31.39
N ALA A 277 12.22 14.44 -30.74
CA ALA A 277 12.97 15.68 -30.99
C ALA A 277 13.92 15.58 -32.19
N LYS A 278 13.91 14.46 -32.93
CA LYS A 278 14.83 14.14 -34.06
C LYS A 278 16.31 14.04 -33.67
N MET A 279 16.61 13.85 -32.39
CA MET A 279 17.93 13.61 -31.85
C MET A 279 18.24 12.09 -31.90
N TYR A 280 18.18 11.53 -33.10
CA TYR A 280 18.19 10.08 -33.30
C TYR A 280 19.44 9.37 -32.80
N ARG A 281 20.62 10.00 -32.93
CA ARG A 281 21.89 9.41 -32.46
C ARG A 281 21.88 9.26 -30.94
N GLU A 282 21.48 10.30 -30.25
CA GLU A 282 21.38 10.34 -28.79
C GLU A 282 20.29 9.37 -28.30
N ALA A 283 19.18 9.24 -29.04
CA ALA A 283 18.13 8.29 -28.75
C ALA A 283 18.65 6.84 -28.85
N VAL A 284 19.42 6.50 -29.90
CA VAL A 284 20.04 5.16 -30.06
C VAL A 284 20.99 4.85 -28.91
N LEU A 285 21.78 5.81 -28.44
CA LEU A 285 22.66 5.59 -27.28
C LEU A 285 21.85 5.25 -26.01
N ASP A 286 20.75 5.96 -25.77
CA ASP A 286 19.87 5.67 -24.62
C ASP A 286 19.16 4.31 -24.78
N TYR A 287 18.73 3.94 -26.00
CA TYR A 287 18.16 2.61 -26.26
C TYR A 287 19.19 1.49 -26.04
N ASN A 288 20.46 1.72 -26.38
CA ASN A 288 21.52 0.75 -26.08
C ASN A 288 21.72 0.61 -24.57
N SER A 289 21.80 1.75 -23.86
CA SER A 289 21.90 1.74 -22.39
C SER A 289 20.71 1.05 -21.72
N PHE A 290 19.50 1.25 -22.26
CA PHE A 290 18.29 0.53 -21.81
C PHE A 290 18.43 -0.99 -22.04
N TYR A 291 18.86 -1.39 -23.23
CA TYR A 291 19.07 -2.81 -23.58
C TYR A 291 20.05 -3.49 -22.64
N ASP A 292 21.18 -2.83 -22.38
CA ASP A 292 22.21 -3.33 -21.47
C ASP A 292 21.70 -3.39 -20.03
N ALA A 293 20.99 -2.38 -19.54
CA ALA A 293 20.35 -2.35 -18.23
C ALA A 293 19.34 -3.49 -18.03
N MET A 294 18.65 -3.87 -19.12
CA MET A 294 17.70 -5.00 -19.14
C MET A 294 18.37 -6.35 -19.40
N LEU A 295 19.70 -6.40 -19.52
CA LEU A 295 20.47 -7.61 -19.85
C LEU A 295 19.98 -8.31 -21.14
N GLY A 296 19.53 -7.54 -22.12
CA GLY A 296 18.96 -8.04 -23.36
C GLY A 296 17.54 -8.62 -23.27
N LEU A 297 16.93 -8.62 -22.09
CA LEU A 297 15.57 -9.13 -21.86
C LEU A 297 14.54 -8.04 -22.20
N VAL A 298 14.28 -7.87 -23.50
CA VAL A 298 13.38 -6.83 -24.03
C VAL A 298 12.33 -7.46 -24.95
N ALA A 299 11.17 -6.78 -25.08
CA ALA A 299 10.12 -7.19 -25.98
C ALA A 299 10.50 -6.98 -27.46
N ALA A 300 9.87 -7.72 -28.37
CA ALA A 300 10.17 -7.64 -29.81
C ALA A 300 9.95 -6.22 -30.38
N GLU A 301 8.96 -5.50 -29.88
CA GLU A 301 8.63 -4.13 -30.25
C GLU A 301 9.79 -3.15 -30.01
N PHE A 302 10.62 -3.40 -29.01
CA PHE A 302 11.80 -2.59 -28.73
C PHE A 302 12.76 -2.54 -29.91
N TYR A 303 13.02 -3.68 -30.57
CA TYR A 303 13.93 -3.73 -31.72
C TYR A 303 13.41 -2.90 -32.89
N VAL A 304 12.08 -2.84 -33.07
CA VAL A 304 11.47 -2.02 -34.12
C VAL A 304 11.66 -0.53 -33.82
N ILE A 305 11.41 -0.10 -32.60
CA ILE A 305 11.55 1.30 -32.16
C ILE A 305 13.01 1.76 -32.28
N ARG A 306 13.95 0.94 -31.81
CA ARG A 306 15.39 1.21 -31.93
C ARG A 306 15.82 1.29 -33.39
N LEU A 307 15.46 0.30 -34.21
CA LEU A 307 15.79 0.25 -35.64
C LEU A 307 15.27 1.49 -36.38
N GLN A 308 14.06 1.99 -36.07
CA GLN A 308 13.55 3.22 -36.66
C GLN A 308 14.47 4.41 -36.41
N SER A 309 15.00 4.56 -35.18
CA SER A 309 15.96 5.60 -34.85
C SER A 309 17.32 5.40 -35.53
N GLU A 310 17.82 4.17 -35.61
CA GLU A 310 19.06 3.82 -36.31
C GLU A 310 18.99 4.13 -37.80
N MET A 311 17.87 3.83 -38.44
CA MET A 311 17.63 4.16 -39.86
C MET A 311 17.66 5.68 -40.10
N GLN A 312 17.06 6.47 -39.21
CA GLN A 312 17.03 7.94 -39.34
C GLN A 312 18.43 8.57 -39.18
N CYS A 313 19.30 8.02 -38.38
CA CYS A 313 20.66 8.51 -38.22
C CYS A 313 21.71 7.76 -39.05
N ARG A 314 21.29 6.83 -39.93
CA ARG A 314 22.16 6.00 -40.80
C ARG A 314 23.15 5.12 -40.05
N MET A 315 22.77 4.62 -38.89
CA MET A 315 23.54 3.69 -38.07
C MET A 315 23.14 2.24 -38.37
N TYR A 316 23.32 1.80 -39.63
CA TYR A 316 22.84 0.51 -40.13
C TYR A 316 23.65 -0.74 -39.68
N GLN A 317 24.72 -0.56 -38.94
CA GLN A 317 25.67 -1.65 -38.60
C GLN A 317 25.78 -1.92 -37.09
N GLN A 318 24.86 -1.45 -36.31
CA GLN A 318 24.88 -1.69 -34.85
C GLN A 318 23.87 -2.73 -34.40
#